data_d5acae13184c073e95e024f01f03afc3
#
_entry.id   d5acae13184c073e95e024f01f03afc3
#
_cell.length_a   1.000
_cell.length_b   1.000
_cell.length_c   1.000
_cell.angle_alpha   90.00
_cell.angle_beta   90.00
_cell.angle_gamma   90.00
#
_symmetry.space_group_name_H-M   'P 1'
#
loop_
_entity.id
_entity.type
_entity.pdbx_description
1 polymer ?
#
loop_
_entity_poly.entity_id
_entity_poly.type
_entity_poly.pdbx_seq_one_letter_code
_entity_poly.pdbx_strand_id
1 'polypeptide(L)'
;MDNYLMLDGKKYELSPELANALRSCVEPEPEKKSPFEKELSREYYYITTSGDIEMTVDMNYGADRSRYSVANYCADDKFMEQRAMHETLNRLLWRYSEEHGGDKLWLGGINEHWVIFASDGDVKRIALNYFDSSKIFGVTYFCDEETAQAAIEEIVKPFLAAHPDFVW
;
A
#
# COMPACT_ATOMS: atom_id res chain seq x y z
N MET A 1 -41.23 22.41 5.56
CA MET A 1 -40.90 22.14 4.15
C MET A 1 -41.67 20.92 3.72
N ASP A 2 -42.48 21.06 2.67
CA ASP A 2 -43.28 19.95 2.18
C ASP A 2 -42.33 18.94 1.46
N ASN A 3 -42.30 17.72 1.97
CA ASN A 3 -41.51 16.65 1.37
C ASN A 3 -42.34 15.96 0.29
N TYR A 4 -42.04 16.18 -0.97
CA TYR A 4 -42.72 15.52 -2.08
C TYR A 4 -41.77 15.17 -3.22
N LEU A 5 -42.11 14.14 -3.98
CA LEU A 5 -41.43 13.72 -5.20
C LEU A 5 -42.32 14.01 -6.40
N MET A 6 -41.76 14.55 -7.48
CA MET A 6 -42.46 14.71 -8.75
C MET A 6 -42.05 13.57 -9.69
N LEU A 7 -42.99 12.72 -10.10
CA LEU A 7 -42.79 11.66 -11.09
C LEU A 7 -43.89 11.79 -12.16
N ASP A 8 -43.49 11.87 -13.42
CA ASP A 8 -44.40 12.00 -14.58
C ASP A 8 -45.42 13.11 -14.43
N GLY A 9 -45.03 14.25 -13.83
CA GLY A 9 -45.88 15.40 -13.60
C GLY A 9 -46.87 15.25 -12.44
N LYS A 10 -46.82 14.15 -11.69
CA LYS A 10 -47.66 13.93 -10.49
C LYS A 10 -46.87 14.16 -9.21
N LYS A 11 -47.52 14.79 -8.24
CA LYS A 11 -46.93 15.07 -6.92
C LYS A 11 -47.27 13.92 -5.96
N TYR A 12 -46.23 13.36 -5.33
CA TYR A 12 -46.36 12.31 -4.31
C TYR A 12 -45.78 12.83 -3.00
N GLU A 13 -46.58 12.83 -1.94
CA GLU A 13 -46.11 13.17 -0.60
C GLU A 13 -45.25 12.05 -0.04
N LEU A 14 -44.08 12.41 0.52
CA LEU A 14 -43.13 11.48 1.10
C LEU A 14 -43.23 11.52 2.63
N SER A 15 -43.13 10.35 3.27
CA SER A 15 -42.90 10.32 4.71
C SER A 15 -41.55 10.98 5.05
N PRO A 16 -41.40 11.53 6.27
CA PRO A 16 -40.11 12.14 6.67
C PRO A 16 -38.93 11.17 6.54
N GLU A 17 -39.15 9.89 6.83
CA GLU A 17 -38.10 8.85 6.72
C GLU A 17 -37.71 8.60 5.27
N LEU A 18 -38.69 8.50 4.36
CA LEU A 18 -38.42 8.30 2.93
C LEU A 18 -37.77 9.53 2.30
N ALA A 19 -38.21 10.74 2.71
CA ALA A 19 -37.58 11.98 2.26
C ALA A 19 -36.10 12.09 2.69
N ASN A 20 -35.79 11.68 3.92
CA ASN A 20 -34.40 11.65 4.41
C ASN A 20 -33.57 10.58 3.69
N ALA A 21 -34.09 9.39 3.47
CA ALA A 21 -33.45 8.34 2.71
C ALA A 21 -33.14 8.78 1.27
N LEU A 22 -34.08 9.44 0.61
CA LEU A 22 -33.87 9.98 -0.74
C LEU A 22 -32.84 11.11 -0.76
N ARG A 23 -32.82 11.99 0.25
CA ARG A 23 -31.79 13.04 0.35
C ARG A 23 -30.40 12.43 0.52
N SER A 24 -30.25 11.44 1.38
CA SER A 24 -28.95 10.73 1.53
C SER A 24 -28.49 10.00 0.25
N CYS A 25 -29.42 9.65 -0.64
CA CYS A 25 -29.07 9.08 -1.96
C CYS A 25 -28.76 10.15 -3.03
N VAL A 26 -29.23 11.39 -2.83
CA VAL A 26 -29.12 12.49 -3.83
C VAL A 26 -28.03 13.49 -3.44
N GLU A 27 -27.78 13.68 -2.13
CA GLU A 27 -26.63 14.47 -1.71
C GLU A 27 -25.37 13.72 -2.11
N PRO A 28 -24.52 14.28 -2.98
CA PRO A 28 -23.24 13.64 -3.30
C PRO A 28 -22.51 13.45 -1.97
N GLU A 29 -22.04 12.23 -1.72
CA GLU A 29 -21.09 12.03 -0.61
C GLU A 29 -20.01 13.10 -0.74
N PRO A 30 -19.67 13.81 0.35
CA PRO A 30 -18.57 14.78 0.27
C PRO A 30 -17.38 14.08 -0.35
N GLU A 31 -16.84 14.65 -1.43
CA GLU A 31 -15.70 14.08 -2.12
C GLU A 31 -14.63 13.76 -1.08
N LYS A 32 -14.36 12.47 -0.87
CA LYS A 32 -13.30 12.04 0.04
C LYS A 32 -12.00 12.55 -0.56
N LYS A 33 -11.44 13.57 0.05
CA LYS A 33 -10.12 14.08 -0.33
C LYS A 33 -9.13 12.93 -0.33
N SER A 34 -8.31 12.87 -1.37
CA SER A 34 -7.22 11.89 -1.42
C SER A 34 -6.34 12.02 -0.16
N PRO A 35 -5.93 10.92 0.48
CA PRO A 35 -4.99 10.98 1.59
C PRO A 35 -3.63 11.57 1.18
N PHE A 36 -3.34 11.61 -0.11
CA PHE A 36 -2.11 12.18 -0.69
C PHE A 36 -2.27 13.63 -1.13
N GLU A 37 -3.45 14.23 -0.97
CA GLU A 37 -3.67 15.63 -1.34
C GLU A 37 -2.95 16.55 -0.34
N LYS A 38 -2.11 17.43 -0.90
CA LYS A 38 -1.38 18.42 -0.12
C LYS A 38 -2.30 19.56 0.29
N GLU A 39 -2.38 19.82 1.58
CA GLU A 39 -3.21 20.87 2.15
C GLU A 39 -2.49 21.56 3.31
N LEU A 40 -2.44 22.89 3.26
CA LEU A 40 -1.81 23.71 4.31
C LEU A 40 -2.53 23.48 5.66
N SER A 41 -1.75 23.33 6.72
CA SER A 41 -2.20 23.07 8.09
C SER A 41 -2.86 21.69 8.29
N ARG A 42 -2.75 20.78 7.31
CA ARG A 42 -3.18 19.39 7.45
C ARG A 42 -2.10 18.57 8.14
N GLU A 43 -2.51 17.72 9.07
CA GLU A 43 -1.66 16.66 9.62
C GLU A 43 -1.37 15.61 8.55
N TYR A 44 -0.13 15.17 8.49
CA TYR A 44 0.29 14.08 7.62
C TYR A 44 1.39 13.24 8.26
N TYR A 45 1.50 12.01 7.80
CA TYR A 45 2.48 11.03 8.23
C TYR A 45 3.55 10.84 7.16
N TYR A 46 4.75 10.53 7.59
CA TYR A 46 5.88 10.24 6.71
C TYR A 46 6.81 9.20 7.35
N ILE A 47 7.55 8.47 6.51
CA ILE A 47 8.54 7.49 6.93
C ILE A 47 9.88 8.21 7.09
N THR A 48 10.49 8.06 8.26
CA THR A 48 11.82 8.61 8.57
C THR A 48 12.93 7.82 7.88
N THR A 49 14.16 8.30 7.98
CA THR A 49 15.33 7.57 7.46
C THR A 49 15.62 6.26 8.20
N SER A 50 15.17 6.13 9.46
CA SER A 50 15.24 4.88 10.22
C SER A 50 14.12 3.88 9.88
N GLY A 51 13.08 4.32 9.17
CA GLY A 51 11.93 3.50 8.82
C GLY A 51 10.74 3.67 9.75
N ASP A 52 10.87 4.51 10.79
CA ASP A 52 9.79 4.85 11.70
C ASP A 52 8.79 5.80 11.04
N ILE A 53 7.57 5.81 11.55
CA ILE A 53 6.54 6.75 11.10
C ILE A 53 6.48 7.92 12.07
N GLU A 54 6.49 9.12 11.52
CA GLU A 54 6.27 10.34 12.26
C GLU A 54 5.12 11.16 11.68
N MET A 55 4.42 11.87 12.54
CA MET A 55 3.36 12.80 12.18
C MET A 55 3.86 14.24 12.30
N THR A 56 3.45 15.08 11.37
CA THR A 56 3.69 16.52 11.39
C THR A 56 2.56 17.28 10.72
N VAL A 57 2.62 18.61 10.75
CA VAL A 57 1.64 19.48 10.10
C VAL A 57 2.27 20.13 8.87
N ASP A 58 1.56 20.14 7.74
CA ASP A 58 2.03 20.81 6.52
C ASP A 58 2.00 22.33 6.69
N MET A 59 3.15 22.91 6.86
CA MET A 59 3.36 24.37 6.91
C MET A 59 3.97 24.89 5.60
N ASN A 60 3.99 24.05 4.55
CA ASN A 60 4.61 24.31 3.26
C ASN A 60 6.10 24.68 3.35
N TYR A 61 6.79 24.17 4.36
CA TYR A 61 8.24 24.31 4.47
C TYR A 61 8.98 23.45 3.42
N GLY A 62 10.30 23.63 3.32
CA GLY A 62 11.12 22.84 2.41
C GLY A 62 11.02 21.34 2.65
N ALA A 63 10.96 20.93 3.90
CA ALA A 63 10.79 19.51 4.28
C ALA A 63 9.45 18.95 3.81
N ASP A 64 8.33 19.68 3.99
CA ASP A 64 7.00 19.24 3.55
C ASP A 64 6.95 19.07 2.03
N ARG A 65 7.49 20.03 1.29
CA ARG A 65 7.59 19.97 -0.18
C ARG A 65 8.45 18.80 -0.64
N SER A 66 9.57 18.55 0.01
CA SER A 66 10.46 17.43 -0.32
C SER A 66 9.77 16.09 -0.07
N ARG A 67 9.13 15.91 1.08
CA ARG A 67 8.38 14.67 1.42
C ARG A 67 7.26 14.42 0.40
N TYR A 68 6.51 15.47 0.07
CA TYR A 68 5.45 15.38 -0.93
C TYR A 68 6.00 14.98 -2.30
N SER A 69 7.10 15.59 -2.76
CA SER A 69 7.69 15.32 -4.09
C SER A 69 8.19 13.90 -4.27
N VAL A 70 8.59 13.22 -3.19
CA VAL A 70 9.03 11.81 -3.20
C VAL A 70 7.93 10.86 -2.73
N ALA A 71 6.68 11.32 -2.70
CA ALA A 71 5.51 10.56 -2.25
C ALA A 71 5.62 10.02 -0.81
N ASN A 72 6.44 10.63 0.05
CA ASN A 72 6.55 10.31 1.48
C ASN A 72 5.68 11.28 2.32
N TYR A 73 4.40 11.36 1.97
CA TYR A 73 3.40 12.27 2.52
C TYR A 73 2.03 11.60 2.40
N CYS A 74 1.35 11.36 3.50
CA CYS A 74 0.01 10.79 3.51
C CYS A 74 -0.74 11.19 4.78
N ALA A 75 -2.02 11.53 4.67
CA ALA A 75 -2.86 11.85 5.82
C ALA A 75 -3.53 10.61 6.45
N ASP A 76 -3.22 9.42 5.95
CA ASP A 76 -3.72 8.14 6.46
C ASP A 76 -2.56 7.41 7.16
N ASP A 77 -2.64 7.28 8.50
CA ASP A 77 -1.66 6.63 9.34
C ASP A 77 -1.53 5.14 9.04
N LYS A 78 -2.65 4.45 8.88
CA LYS A 78 -2.67 3.00 8.62
C LYS A 78 -2.06 2.67 7.26
N PHE A 79 -2.34 3.49 6.25
CA PHE A 79 -1.67 3.34 4.96
C PHE A 79 -0.15 3.51 5.09
N MET A 80 0.30 4.52 5.85
CA MET A 80 1.74 4.74 6.07
C MET A 80 2.38 3.62 6.89
N GLU A 81 1.68 3.04 7.86
CA GLU A 81 2.14 1.85 8.60
C GLU A 81 2.37 0.67 7.66
N GLN A 82 1.39 0.34 6.83
CA GLN A 82 1.54 -0.73 5.83
C GLN A 82 2.69 -0.46 4.87
N ARG A 83 2.79 0.76 4.37
CA ARG A 83 3.88 1.16 3.47
C ARG A 83 5.25 1.03 4.13
N ALA A 84 5.42 1.48 5.38
CA ALA A 84 6.68 1.37 6.12
C ALA A 84 7.10 -0.10 6.31
N MET A 85 6.14 -0.97 6.63
CA MET A 85 6.37 -2.41 6.74
C MET A 85 6.79 -3.03 5.39
N HIS A 86 6.10 -2.69 4.29
CA HIS A 86 6.49 -3.13 2.94
C HIS A 86 7.90 -2.69 2.55
N GLU A 87 8.23 -1.42 2.77
CA GLU A 87 9.55 -0.89 2.46
C GLU A 87 10.64 -1.57 3.31
N THR A 88 10.35 -1.84 4.59
CA THR A 88 11.28 -2.52 5.49
C THR A 88 11.51 -3.96 5.07
N LEU A 89 10.45 -4.72 4.81
CA LEU A 89 10.56 -6.10 4.34
C LEU A 89 11.34 -6.18 3.02
N ASN A 90 11.04 -5.30 2.06
CA ASN A 90 11.76 -5.25 0.79
C ASN A 90 13.26 -4.98 0.97
N ARG A 91 13.64 -4.07 1.86
CA ARG A 91 15.06 -3.79 2.15
C ARG A 91 15.75 -4.99 2.81
N LEU A 92 15.06 -5.69 3.71
CA LEU A 92 15.59 -6.91 4.34
C LEU A 92 15.81 -8.02 3.32
N LEU A 93 14.84 -8.27 2.45
CA LEU A 93 14.93 -9.28 1.38
C LEU A 93 16.02 -8.93 0.37
N TRP A 94 16.10 -7.67 -0.06
CA TRP A 94 17.14 -7.21 -0.97
C TRP A 94 18.54 -7.40 -0.37
N ARG A 95 18.74 -6.99 0.88
CA ARG A 95 20.01 -7.20 1.60
C ARG A 95 20.34 -8.69 1.69
N TYR A 96 19.38 -9.52 2.09
CA TYR A 96 19.58 -10.96 2.19
C TYR A 96 19.99 -11.58 0.84
N SER A 97 19.31 -11.20 -0.23
CA SER A 97 19.68 -11.64 -1.59
C SER A 97 21.12 -11.28 -1.92
N GLU A 98 21.54 -10.03 -1.73
CA GLU A 98 22.88 -9.57 -2.05
C GLU A 98 23.96 -10.28 -1.21
N GLU A 99 23.69 -10.54 0.06
CA GLU A 99 24.60 -11.29 0.96
C GLU A 99 24.73 -12.76 0.59
N HIS A 100 23.78 -13.33 -0.16
CA HIS A 100 23.72 -14.75 -0.57
C HIS A 100 23.85 -14.96 -2.09
N GLY A 101 24.59 -14.11 -2.76
CA GLY A 101 24.94 -14.28 -4.17
C GLY A 101 24.21 -13.35 -5.14
N GLY A 102 23.24 -12.58 -4.65
CA GLY A 102 22.51 -11.60 -5.43
C GLY A 102 21.61 -12.21 -6.53
N ASP A 103 21.20 -11.36 -7.44
CA ASP A 103 20.49 -11.79 -8.65
C ASP A 103 21.48 -12.22 -9.73
N LYS A 104 21.17 -13.27 -10.47
CA LYS A 104 21.98 -13.72 -11.61
C LYS A 104 21.91 -12.74 -12.78
N LEU A 105 22.89 -12.81 -13.66
CA LEU A 105 22.85 -12.06 -14.92
C LEU A 105 21.64 -12.49 -15.77
N TRP A 106 20.86 -11.53 -16.22
CA TRP A 106 19.72 -11.78 -17.12
C TRP A 106 20.19 -12.08 -18.54
N LEU A 107 20.09 -13.34 -18.93
CA LEU A 107 20.54 -13.86 -20.22
C LEU A 107 19.39 -14.48 -21.04
N GLY A 108 18.20 -13.95 -20.95
CA GLY A 108 17.06 -14.32 -21.76
C GLY A 108 16.78 -15.83 -21.82
N GLY A 109 16.10 -16.39 -20.83
CA GLY A 109 15.69 -17.81 -20.79
C GLY A 109 16.76 -18.81 -20.37
N ILE A 110 17.97 -18.35 -19.93
CA ILE A 110 19.06 -19.24 -19.52
C ILE A 110 19.10 -19.42 -18.01
N ASN A 111 18.90 -18.34 -17.26
CA ASN A 111 18.93 -18.35 -15.81
C ASN A 111 17.52 -18.21 -15.21
N GLU A 112 17.25 -18.96 -14.18
CA GLU A 112 16.08 -18.76 -13.32
C GLU A 112 16.37 -17.69 -12.29
N HIS A 113 15.42 -16.75 -12.13
CA HIS A 113 15.46 -15.64 -11.18
C HIS A 113 14.29 -15.82 -10.21
N TRP A 114 14.57 -16.28 -9.01
CA TRP A 114 13.58 -16.68 -8.04
C TRP A 114 13.02 -15.49 -7.28
N VAL A 115 11.72 -15.53 -7.00
CA VAL A 115 11.00 -14.48 -6.27
C VAL A 115 10.09 -15.09 -5.22
N ILE A 116 9.84 -14.32 -4.16
CA ILE A 116 8.88 -14.63 -3.11
C ILE A 116 7.62 -13.82 -3.35
N PHE A 117 6.46 -14.44 -3.28
CA PHE A 117 5.17 -13.76 -3.43
C PHE A 117 4.11 -14.37 -2.51
N ALA A 118 3.06 -13.60 -2.21
CA ALA A 118 1.88 -14.12 -1.54
C ALA A 118 0.91 -14.70 -2.58
N SER A 119 0.52 -15.95 -2.41
CA SER A 119 -0.48 -16.60 -3.25
C SER A 119 -1.87 -16.20 -2.79
N ASP A 120 -2.74 -15.80 -3.72
CA ASP A 120 -4.15 -15.45 -3.49
C ASP A 120 -4.36 -14.27 -2.51
N GLY A 121 -3.36 -13.40 -2.33
CA GLY A 121 -3.42 -12.28 -1.39
C GLY A 121 -3.44 -12.67 0.09
N ASP A 122 -3.25 -13.95 0.41
CA ASP A 122 -3.15 -14.43 1.80
C ASP A 122 -1.67 -14.55 2.20
N VAL A 123 -1.23 -13.72 3.14
CA VAL A 123 0.15 -13.74 3.69
C VAL A 123 0.55 -15.10 4.27
N LYS A 124 -0.41 -15.98 4.58
CA LYS A 124 -0.14 -17.34 5.07
C LYS A 124 0.26 -18.30 3.96
N ARG A 125 0.05 -17.93 2.71
CA ARG A 125 0.36 -18.73 1.52
C ARG A 125 1.53 -18.13 0.75
N ILE A 126 2.66 -18.01 1.41
CA ILE A 126 3.90 -17.57 0.77
C ILE A 126 4.37 -18.68 -0.18
N ALA A 127 4.69 -18.32 -1.39
CA ALA A 127 5.11 -19.23 -2.44
C ALA A 127 6.34 -18.68 -3.17
N LEU A 128 7.03 -19.58 -3.87
CA LEU A 128 8.13 -19.27 -4.75
C LEU A 128 7.69 -19.39 -6.20
N ASN A 129 8.25 -18.56 -7.05
CA ASN A 129 8.19 -18.69 -8.49
C ASN A 129 9.51 -18.21 -9.09
N TYR A 130 9.74 -18.49 -10.37
CA TYR A 130 10.89 -17.97 -11.08
C TYR A 130 10.48 -17.30 -12.38
N PHE A 131 11.33 -16.40 -12.84
CA PHE A 131 11.26 -15.76 -14.13
C PHE A 131 12.58 -15.99 -14.87
N ASP A 132 12.51 -16.17 -16.16
CA ASP A 132 13.67 -16.41 -17.03
C ASP A 132 13.83 -15.37 -18.14
N SER A 133 12.73 -14.70 -18.50
CA SER A 133 12.66 -13.82 -19.67
C SER A 133 12.23 -12.39 -19.36
N SER A 134 11.63 -12.13 -18.19
CA SER A 134 11.04 -10.83 -17.87
C SER A 134 11.39 -10.40 -16.44
N LYS A 135 11.89 -9.18 -16.30
CA LYS A 135 12.15 -8.55 -14.99
C LYS A 135 10.97 -7.68 -14.58
N ILE A 136 10.45 -7.92 -13.37
CA ILE A 136 9.38 -7.11 -12.77
C ILE A 136 10.04 -6.01 -11.92
N PHE A 137 9.60 -4.79 -12.12
CA PHE A 137 10.11 -3.65 -11.35
C PHE A 137 9.70 -3.74 -9.87
N GLY A 138 10.63 -3.43 -8.98
CA GLY A 138 10.36 -3.38 -7.52
C GLY A 138 10.33 -4.73 -6.81
N VAL A 139 10.72 -5.82 -7.50
CA VAL A 139 10.79 -7.16 -6.93
C VAL A 139 12.23 -7.52 -6.60
N THR A 140 12.45 -8.15 -5.44
CA THR A 140 13.74 -8.76 -5.08
C THR A 140 13.87 -10.13 -5.72
N TYR A 141 14.99 -10.38 -6.38
CA TYR A 141 15.32 -11.65 -7.01
C TYR A 141 16.41 -12.37 -6.24
N PHE A 142 16.36 -13.69 -6.24
CA PHE A 142 17.35 -14.59 -5.63
C PHE A 142 18.02 -15.46 -6.70
N CYS A 143 19.27 -15.83 -6.45
CA CYS A 143 20.06 -16.61 -7.40
C CYS A 143 19.54 -18.03 -7.63
N ASP A 144 18.83 -18.62 -6.67
CA ASP A 144 18.30 -19.98 -6.73
C ASP A 144 17.13 -20.16 -5.75
N GLU A 145 16.45 -21.31 -5.88
CA GLU A 145 15.30 -21.68 -5.06
C GLU A 145 15.67 -21.85 -3.59
N GLU A 146 16.85 -22.43 -3.31
CA GLU A 146 17.30 -22.70 -1.94
C GLU A 146 17.50 -21.39 -1.17
N THR A 147 18.14 -20.40 -1.79
CA THR A 147 18.32 -19.07 -1.22
C THR A 147 17.00 -18.35 -1.00
N ALA A 148 16.08 -18.43 -1.96
CA ALA A 148 14.75 -17.84 -1.80
C ALA A 148 13.93 -18.51 -0.69
N GLN A 149 14.01 -19.85 -0.56
CA GLN A 149 13.37 -20.59 0.51
C GLN A 149 13.96 -20.26 1.88
N ALA A 150 15.28 -20.13 1.97
CA ALA A 150 15.95 -19.72 3.20
C ALA A 150 15.53 -18.31 3.63
N ALA A 151 15.39 -17.37 2.68
CA ALA A 151 14.88 -16.02 2.95
C ALA A 151 13.44 -16.02 3.50
N ILE A 152 12.59 -16.96 3.07
CA ILE A 152 11.26 -17.14 3.67
C ILE A 152 11.38 -17.51 5.15
N GLU A 153 12.23 -18.47 5.49
CA GLU A 153 12.38 -18.94 6.86
C GLU A 153 13.04 -17.90 7.79
N GLU A 154 14.08 -17.23 7.30
CA GLU A 154 14.94 -16.37 8.12
C GLU A 154 14.46 -14.90 8.17
N ILE A 155 13.77 -14.43 7.13
CA ILE A 155 13.34 -13.03 7.02
C ILE A 155 11.81 -12.93 7.05
N VAL A 156 11.10 -13.59 6.11
CA VAL A 156 9.66 -13.36 5.93
C VAL A 156 8.85 -13.85 7.12
N LYS A 157 9.04 -15.09 7.55
CA LYS A 157 8.28 -15.65 8.67
C LYS A 157 8.50 -14.91 9.99
N PRO A 158 9.74 -14.58 10.41
CA PRO A 158 9.96 -13.75 11.58
C PRO A 158 9.34 -12.35 11.46
N PHE A 159 9.42 -11.73 10.27
CA PHE A 159 8.82 -10.44 10.03
C PHE A 159 7.30 -10.48 10.20
N LEU A 160 6.62 -11.46 9.59
CA LEU A 160 5.16 -11.63 9.72
C LEU A 160 4.74 -11.95 11.16
N ALA A 161 5.55 -12.69 11.91
CA ALA A 161 5.29 -12.97 13.32
C ALA A 161 5.38 -11.70 14.19
N ALA A 162 6.30 -10.78 13.85
CA ALA A 162 6.46 -9.50 14.52
C ALA A 162 5.41 -8.45 14.08
N HIS A 163 4.81 -8.61 12.91
CA HIS A 163 3.85 -7.67 12.31
C HIS A 163 2.56 -8.39 11.90
N PRO A 164 1.71 -8.79 12.87
CA PRO A 164 0.50 -9.58 12.59
C PRO A 164 -0.54 -8.84 11.74
N ASP A 165 -0.49 -7.51 11.72
CA ASP A 165 -1.39 -6.64 10.94
C ASP A 165 -0.85 -6.32 9.54
N PHE A 166 0.30 -6.87 9.16
CA PHE A 166 0.88 -6.69 7.84
C PHE A 166 0.01 -7.36 6.77
N VAL A 167 -0.30 -6.61 5.72
CA VAL A 167 -1.01 -7.08 4.52
C VAL A 167 0.01 -7.12 3.38
N TRP A 168 0.23 -8.32 2.84
CA TRP A 168 1.19 -8.54 1.76
C TRP A 168 0.76 -7.85 0.45
#